data_5881e709facb12a837087ac06639f32d
#
_entry.id   5881e709facb12a837087ac06639f32d
#
_cell.length_a   1.000
_cell.length_b   1.000
_cell.length_c   1.000
_cell.angle_alpha   90.00
_cell.angle_beta   90.00
_cell.angle_gamma   90.00
#
_symmetry.space_group_name_H-M   'P 1'
#
loop_
_entity.id
_entity.type
_entity.pdbx_description
1 polymer ?
#
loop_
_entity_poly.entity_id
_entity_poly.type
_entity_poly.pdbx_seq_one_letter_code
_entity_poly.pdbx_strand_id
1 'polypeptide(L)'
;MDKNSKIYIAGHRGLVGSAILQKFKDEGYINLIYKTHDELDLTDQMAVKEFFEQEKPDFVILSAAKAGGILANNTYRADFIYQNLMIECNVIHQAYLSGVKKLLFIASTTVYPMNATLPTSENNMLTGDLSYANKPYAISKISGSLMCESYNLQYGTNFITITPTNLYGNNDKFDLEKSHVVPGILRKMHLAKLLNEKRYNELLADLNLETLDEALEYLAKFRVNANSVEIWGDGTPTREFLHSSDLADAVMFIMQNIEFKNLHNNQKEIQNTHLNIGPNENITIKELAMLIRDVVGFKGELVFNANLPNGAMNKLTDCSKIHSLGWKHKINLKEGIEMMYQWYKDNHRGGVESKFTLRLKSINATLQREVA
;
A
#
# COMPACT_ATOMS: atom_id res chain seq x y z
N MET A 1 12.35 -12.22 18.42
CA MET A 1 11.97 -10.83 18.74
C MET A 1 11.10 -10.85 20.00
N ASP A 2 11.49 -10.15 21.06
CA ASP A 2 10.77 -10.10 22.35
C ASP A 2 9.59 -9.13 22.27
N LYS A 3 8.50 -9.39 23.06
CA LYS A 3 7.28 -8.55 23.06
C LYS A 3 7.53 -7.14 23.62
N ASN A 4 8.59 -6.95 24.41
CA ASN A 4 9.01 -5.67 24.97
C ASN A 4 10.01 -4.92 24.05
N SER A 5 10.44 -5.53 22.95
CA SER A 5 11.37 -4.90 22.02
C SER A 5 10.81 -3.59 21.46
N LYS A 6 11.65 -2.60 21.35
CA LYS A 6 11.31 -1.29 20.84
C LYS A 6 11.28 -1.32 19.31
N ILE A 7 10.09 -1.19 18.71
CA ILE A 7 9.89 -1.37 17.27
C ILE A 7 9.38 -0.07 16.65
N TYR A 8 10.15 0.50 15.73
CA TYR A 8 9.71 1.65 14.94
C TYR A 8 9.01 1.22 13.66
N ILE A 9 7.76 1.65 13.48
CA ILE A 9 6.94 1.41 12.29
C ILE A 9 6.76 2.72 11.53
N ALA A 10 7.60 2.95 10.52
CA ALA A 10 7.50 4.12 9.65
C ALA A 10 6.36 3.95 8.64
N GLY A 11 5.47 4.95 8.54
CA GLY A 11 4.32 4.92 7.60
C GLY A 11 3.06 4.25 8.14
N HIS A 12 2.87 4.23 9.45
CA HIS A 12 1.78 3.55 10.19
C HIS A 12 0.34 3.97 9.81
N ARG A 13 0.13 5.08 9.09
CA ARG A 13 -1.19 5.53 8.64
C ARG A 13 -1.60 5.02 7.26
N GLY A 14 -0.65 4.50 6.47
CA GLY A 14 -0.93 3.94 5.14
C GLY A 14 -1.54 2.54 5.20
N LEU A 15 -2.04 2.04 4.06
CA LEU A 15 -2.58 0.70 3.88
C LEU A 15 -1.69 -0.38 4.54
N VAL A 16 -0.41 -0.37 4.24
CA VAL A 16 0.55 -1.36 4.71
C VAL A 16 0.92 -1.16 6.17
N GLY A 17 1.34 0.07 6.52
CA GLY A 17 1.82 0.36 7.88
C GLY A 17 0.73 0.22 8.95
N SER A 18 -0.53 0.53 8.62
CA SER A 18 -1.65 0.35 9.56
C SER A 18 -1.96 -1.13 9.81
N ALA A 19 -1.91 -1.98 8.77
CA ALA A 19 -2.09 -3.42 8.91
C ALA A 19 -0.95 -4.04 9.75
N ILE A 20 0.29 -3.61 9.52
CA ILE A 20 1.45 -4.04 10.32
C ILE A 20 1.31 -3.60 11.77
N LEU A 21 1.00 -2.33 12.03
CA LEU A 21 0.80 -1.82 13.38
C LEU A 21 -0.28 -2.59 14.13
N GLN A 22 -1.41 -2.86 13.47
CA GLN A 22 -2.50 -3.64 14.06
C GLN A 22 -2.06 -5.07 14.37
N LYS A 23 -1.40 -5.76 13.42
CA LYS A 23 -0.88 -7.12 13.61
C LYS A 23 0.07 -7.20 14.82
N PHE A 24 0.99 -6.24 14.97
CA PHE A 24 1.91 -6.23 16.09
C PHE A 24 1.20 -5.98 17.44
N LYS A 25 0.18 -5.12 17.46
CA LYS A 25 -0.67 -4.91 18.65
C LYS A 25 -1.43 -6.18 19.03
N ASP A 26 -2.07 -6.83 18.07
CA ASP A 26 -2.87 -8.04 18.28
C ASP A 26 -2.00 -9.20 18.80
N GLU A 27 -0.74 -9.25 18.39
CA GLU A 27 0.26 -10.21 18.87
C GLU A 27 0.90 -9.82 20.21
N GLY A 28 0.45 -8.72 20.83
CA GLY A 28 0.87 -8.32 22.18
C GLY A 28 2.24 -7.63 22.27
N TYR A 29 2.71 -7.00 21.19
CA TYR A 29 3.86 -6.09 21.25
C TYR A 29 3.43 -4.77 21.85
N ILE A 30 4.08 -4.32 22.91
CA ILE A 30 3.66 -3.17 23.71
C ILE A 30 4.51 -1.91 23.47
N ASN A 31 5.71 -2.06 22.94
CA ASN A 31 6.65 -0.95 22.77
C ASN A 31 6.79 -0.55 21.29
N LEU A 32 5.67 -0.11 20.69
CA LEU A 32 5.58 0.28 19.30
C LEU A 32 5.71 1.79 19.15
N ILE A 33 6.73 2.23 18.38
CA ILE A 33 6.94 3.65 18.07
C ILE A 33 6.44 3.92 16.65
N TYR A 34 5.72 5.00 16.49
CA TYR A 34 5.28 5.50 15.19
C TYR A 34 5.10 7.02 15.26
N LYS A 35 5.42 7.69 14.15
CA LYS A 35 5.30 9.15 14.01
C LYS A 35 4.54 9.47 12.72
N THR A 36 3.72 10.50 12.77
CA THR A 36 3.10 11.08 11.58
C THR A 36 4.13 11.89 10.80
N HIS A 37 3.81 12.25 9.55
CA HIS A 37 4.70 13.10 8.76
C HIS A 37 4.94 14.48 9.42
N ASP A 38 3.93 15.04 10.08
CA ASP A 38 4.04 16.33 10.76
C ASP A 38 4.89 16.24 12.04
N GLU A 39 4.97 15.07 12.68
CA GLU A 39 5.81 14.82 13.86
C GLU A 39 7.25 14.45 13.49
N LEU A 40 7.45 13.81 12.34
CA LEU A 40 8.76 13.39 11.82
C LEU A 40 8.72 13.31 10.29
N ASP A 41 9.29 14.33 9.63
CA ASP A 41 9.52 14.28 8.20
C ASP A 41 10.76 13.41 7.91
N LEU A 42 10.53 12.24 7.32
CA LEU A 42 11.61 11.30 6.99
C LEU A 42 12.52 11.78 5.85
N THR A 43 12.16 12.86 5.16
CA THR A 43 13.04 13.50 4.18
C THR A 43 14.06 14.45 4.83
N ASP A 44 13.83 14.87 6.08
CA ASP A 44 14.76 15.67 6.86
C ASP A 44 15.78 14.78 7.57
N GLN A 45 17.02 14.81 7.08
CA GLN A 45 18.12 14.00 7.59
C GLN A 45 18.41 14.27 9.07
N MET A 46 18.35 15.54 9.49
CA MET A 46 18.67 15.90 10.88
C MET A 46 17.58 15.45 11.83
N ALA A 47 16.31 15.66 11.47
CA ALA A 47 15.18 15.20 12.26
C ALA A 47 15.19 13.66 12.44
N VAL A 48 15.51 12.91 11.36
CA VAL A 48 15.63 11.44 11.44
C VAL A 48 16.79 11.03 12.33
N LYS A 49 17.95 11.71 12.23
CA LYS A 49 19.10 11.45 13.10
C LYS A 49 18.74 11.64 14.57
N GLU A 50 18.17 12.80 14.93
CA GLU A 50 17.77 13.11 16.30
C GLU A 50 16.75 12.10 16.84
N PHE A 51 15.77 11.73 16.02
CA PHE A 51 14.79 10.71 16.38
C PHE A 51 15.45 9.36 16.72
N PHE A 52 16.39 8.87 15.90
CA PHE A 52 17.08 7.61 16.16
C PHE A 52 18.01 7.68 17.39
N GLU A 53 18.66 8.81 17.62
CA GLU A 53 19.50 9.05 18.82
C GLU A 53 18.67 9.04 20.11
N GLN A 54 17.44 9.59 20.06
CA GLN A 54 16.54 9.65 21.21
C GLN A 54 15.82 8.32 21.45
N GLU A 55 15.22 7.75 20.42
CA GLU A 55 14.34 6.58 20.54
C GLU A 55 15.10 5.26 20.57
N LYS A 56 16.23 5.14 19.89
CA LYS A 56 17.07 3.94 19.82
C LYS A 56 16.25 2.65 19.61
N PRO A 57 15.51 2.52 18.51
CA PRO A 57 14.69 1.34 18.26
C PRO A 57 15.56 0.09 18.08
N ASP A 58 15.11 -1.04 18.66
CA ASP A 58 15.73 -2.34 18.42
C ASP A 58 15.48 -2.86 17.01
N PHE A 59 14.28 -2.58 16.49
CA PHE A 59 13.78 -3.06 15.20
C PHE A 59 13.11 -1.93 14.42
N VAL A 60 13.25 -1.96 13.08
CA VAL A 60 12.63 -0.97 12.20
C VAL A 60 11.85 -1.66 11.09
N ILE A 61 10.64 -1.18 10.82
CA ILE A 61 9.83 -1.57 9.66
C ILE A 61 9.60 -0.30 8.84
N LEU A 62 10.23 -0.23 7.67
CA LEU A 62 10.16 0.92 6.77
C LEU A 62 9.11 0.67 5.69
N SER A 63 7.87 1.09 5.96
CA SER A 63 6.74 1.10 5.02
C SER A 63 6.40 2.49 4.50
N ALA A 64 7.03 3.53 5.04
CA ALA A 64 6.83 4.90 4.59
C ALA A 64 7.36 5.10 3.17
N ALA A 65 6.52 5.64 2.31
CA ALA A 65 6.88 6.03 0.95
C ALA A 65 5.86 7.03 0.40
N LYS A 66 6.30 7.87 -0.55
CA LYS A 66 5.38 8.56 -1.45
C LYS A 66 4.94 7.58 -2.53
N ALA A 67 3.70 7.11 -2.45
CA ALA A 67 3.12 6.14 -3.37
C ALA A 67 1.82 6.66 -4.00
N GLY A 68 1.50 6.18 -5.20
CA GLY A 68 0.29 6.58 -5.91
C GLY A 68 0.09 5.78 -7.20
N GLY A 69 -1.06 5.97 -7.84
CA GLY A 69 -1.40 5.35 -9.12
C GLY A 69 -0.55 5.85 -10.29
N ILE A 70 -0.78 5.31 -11.48
CA ILE A 70 -0.03 5.62 -12.72
C ILE A 70 -0.04 7.12 -13.04
N LEU A 71 -1.17 7.79 -12.88
CA LEU A 71 -1.30 9.21 -13.15
C LEU A 71 -0.39 10.04 -12.22
N ALA A 72 -0.42 9.77 -10.92
CA ALA A 72 0.42 10.46 -9.95
C ALA A 72 1.92 10.24 -10.21
N ASN A 73 2.32 9.00 -10.50
CA ASN A 73 3.70 8.66 -10.88
C ASN A 73 4.17 9.40 -12.14
N ASN A 74 3.29 9.59 -13.11
CA ASN A 74 3.61 10.32 -14.34
C ASN A 74 3.71 11.83 -14.10
N THR A 75 2.86 12.39 -13.24
CA THR A 75 2.76 13.83 -13.01
C THR A 75 3.87 14.33 -12.07
N TYR A 76 4.11 13.63 -10.95
CA TYR A 76 5.00 14.07 -9.86
C TYR A 76 6.33 13.30 -9.84
N ARG A 77 6.93 13.08 -11.02
CA ARG A 77 8.11 12.23 -11.22
C ARG A 77 9.30 12.60 -10.31
N ALA A 78 9.62 13.89 -10.23
CA ALA A 78 10.74 14.38 -9.40
C ALA A 78 10.48 14.17 -7.92
N ASP A 79 9.27 14.45 -7.46
CA ASP A 79 8.88 14.23 -6.06
C ASP A 79 8.95 12.74 -5.67
N PHE A 80 8.49 11.85 -6.56
CA PHE A 80 8.50 10.41 -6.29
C PHE A 80 9.91 9.85 -6.14
N ILE A 81 10.85 10.26 -7.00
CA ILE A 81 12.24 9.79 -6.85
C ILE A 81 12.94 10.44 -5.67
N TYR A 82 12.85 11.77 -5.55
CA TYR A 82 13.57 12.52 -4.52
C TYR A 82 13.11 12.14 -3.10
N GLN A 83 11.80 12.24 -2.83
CA GLN A 83 11.29 11.99 -1.47
C GLN A 83 11.52 10.54 -1.03
N ASN A 84 11.30 9.56 -1.93
CA ASN A 84 11.54 8.16 -1.58
C ASN A 84 13.03 7.88 -1.33
N LEU A 85 13.93 8.39 -2.16
CA LEU A 85 15.37 8.24 -1.92
C LEU A 85 15.79 8.85 -0.59
N MET A 86 15.31 10.06 -0.25
CA MET A 86 15.62 10.70 1.02
C MET A 86 15.11 9.87 2.21
N ILE A 87 13.86 9.42 2.17
CA ILE A 87 13.28 8.56 3.21
C ILE A 87 14.13 7.29 3.41
N GLU A 88 14.43 6.60 2.33
CA GLU A 88 15.18 5.34 2.34
C GLU A 88 16.60 5.53 2.83
N CYS A 89 17.33 6.52 2.28
CA CYS A 89 18.70 6.82 2.70
C CYS A 89 18.77 7.22 4.18
N ASN A 90 17.89 8.11 4.62
CA ASN A 90 17.93 8.59 6.00
C ASN A 90 17.62 7.46 7.00
N VAL A 91 16.54 6.70 6.77
CA VAL A 91 16.12 5.68 7.73
C VAL A 91 17.08 4.48 7.75
N ILE A 92 17.50 3.97 6.58
CA ILE A 92 18.41 2.81 6.51
C ILE A 92 19.77 3.16 7.12
N HIS A 93 20.31 4.36 6.81
CA HIS A 93 21.60 4.78 7.35
C HIS A 93 21.55 5.00 8.86
N GLN A 94 20.53 5.69 9.38
CA GLN A 94 20.39 5.91 10.81
C GLN A 94 20.10 4.60 11.57
N ALA A 95 19.38 3.66 10.99
CA ALA A 95 19.20 2.34 11.57
C ALA A 95 20.55 1.61 11.78
N TYR A 96 21.46 1.72 10.81
CA TYR A 96 22.82 1.19 10.94
C TYR A 96 23.60 1.91 12.06
N LEU A 97 23.66 3.24 12.02
CA LEU A 97 24.43 4.02 13.01
C LEU A 97 23.93 3.83 14.45
N SER A 98 22.63 3.60 14.62
CA SER A 98 22.00 3.39 15.93
C SER A 98 22.04 1.93 16.40
N GLY A 99 22.64 1.02 15.63
CA GLY A 99 22.77 -0.38 16.01
C GLY A 99 21.46 -1.15 15.99
N VAL A 100 20.52 -0.80 15.09
CA VAL A 100 19.26 -1.53 14.90
C VAL A 100 19.55 -3.00 14.60
N LYS A 101 18.97 -3.90 15.40
CA LYS A 101 19.21 -5.35 15.30
C LYS A 101 18.69 -5.95 13.99
N LYS A 102 17.57 -5.42 13.48
CA LYS A 102 16.97 -5.84 12.22
C LYS A 102 16.10 -4.74 11.63
N LEU A 103 16.23 -4.52 10.33
CA LEU A 103 15.36 -3.63 9.56
C LEU A 103 14.66 -4.42 8.47
N LEU A 104 13.36 -4.18 8.29
CA LEU A 104 12.60 -4.67 7.15
C LEU A 104 12.19 -3.48 6.27
N PHE A 105 12.68 -3.48 5.03
CA PHE A 105 12.35 -2.49 4.01
C PHE A 105 11.30 -3.02 3.04
N ILE A 106 10.25 -2.24 2.81
CA ILE A 106 9.18 -2.60 1.88
C ILE A 106 9.41 -1.91 0.54
N ALA A 107 9.82 -2.70 -0.45
CA ALA A 107 9.95 -2.29 -1.84
C ALA A 107 8.63 -2.51 -2.61
N SER A 108 8.67 -2.93 -3.85
CA SER A 108 7.51 -3.19 -4.70
C SER A 108 7.92 -4.01 -5.92
N THR A 109 7.04 -4.83 -6.46
CA THR A 109 7.26 -5.53 -7.74
C THR A 109 7.43 -4.61 -8.95
N THR A 110 7.31 -3.29 -8.79
CA THR A 110 7.69 -2.30 -9.82
C THR A 110 9.19 -2.27 -10.11
N VAL A 111 10.02 -2.88 -9.27
CA VAL A 111 11.48 -3.03 -9.46
C VAL A 111 11.84 -3.95 -10.63
N TYR A 112 10.88 -4.74 -11.11
CA TYR A 112 11.11 -5.68 -12.21
C TYR A 112 10.87 -5.06 -13.58
N PRO A 113 11.61 -5.51 -14.61
CA PRO A 113 11.40 -5.10 -16.00
C PRO A 113 10.00 -5.38 -16.51
N MET A 114 9.55 -4.58 -17.50
CA MET A 114 8.25 -4.76 -18.12
C MET A 114 8.11 -6.11 -18.85
N ASN A 115 9.19 -6.62 -19.38
CA ASN A 115 9.27 -7.85 -20.16
C ASN A 115 9.97 -8.99 -19.42
N ALA A 116 9.98 -8.94 -18.08
CA ALA A 116 10.47 -10.06 -17.28
C ALA A 116 9.69 -11.34 -17.57
N THR A 117 10.40 -12.47 -17.52
CA THR A 117 9.76 -13.80 -17.60
C THR A 117 8.77 -13.99 -16.46
N LEU A 118 7.65 -14.63 -16.74
CA LEU A 118 6.63 -14.95 -15.75
C LEU A 118 6.65 -16.44 -15.38
N PRO A 119 6.48 -16.78 -14.11
CA PRO A 119 6.44 -15.88 -12.95
C PRO A 119 7.78 -15.19 -12.71
N THR A 120 7.74 -13.92 -12.27
CA THR A 120 8.93 -13.08 -12.09
C THR A 120 9.64 -13.40 -10.78
N SER A 121 10.84 -13.93 -10.86
CA SER A 121 11.69 -14.22 -9.69
C SER A 121 12.52 -12.99 -9.26
N GLU A 122 13.10 -13.07 -8.06
CA GLU A 122 13.98 -12.05 -7.50
C GLU A 122 15.19 -11.73 -8.41
N ASN A 123 15.64 -12.72 -9.19
CA ASN A 123 16.77 -12.55 -10.11
C ASN A 123 16.48 -11.65 -11.32
N ASN A 124 15.24 -11.22 -11.51
CA ASN A 124 14.87 -10.34 -12.60
C ASN A 124 15.10 -8.84 -12.29
N MET A 125 15.51 -8.47 -11.08
CA MET A 125 15.82 -7.07 -10.76
C MET A 125 17.02 -6.58 -11.61
N LEU A 126 16.89 -5.41 -12.24
CA LEU A 126 17.90 -4.79 -13.10
C LEU A 126 18.28 -5.56 -14.40
N THR A 127 17.45 -6.49 -14.85
CA THR A 127 17.74 -7.26 -16.09
C THR A 127 17.15 -6.65 -17.36
N GLY A 128 16.45 -5.51 -17.27
CA GLY A 128 15.85 -4.87 -18.44
C GLY A 128 15.14 -3.55 -18.10
N ASP A 129 14.36 -3.03 -19.05
CA ASP A 129 13.72 -1.72 -18.96
C ASP A 129 12.54 -1.70 -18.00
N LEU A 130 12.55 -0.72 -17.10
CA LEU A 130 11.47 -0.43 -16.17
C LEU A 130 10.32 0.33 -16.88
N SER A 131 9.10 0.16 -16.38
CA SER A 131 7.93 0.91 -16.84
C SER A 131 8.19 2.42 -16.80
N TYR A 132 7.96 3.10 -17.93
CA TYR A 132 8.22 4.54 -18.05
C TYR A 132 7.53 5.36 -16.95
N ALA A 133 6.26 5.11 -16.70
CA ALA A 133 5.49 5.83 -15.69
C ALA A 133 6.04 5.61 -14.28
N ASN A 134 6.40 4.39 -13.94
CA ASN A 134 6.83 4.01 -12.60
C ASN A 134 8.35 4.11 -12.38
N LYS A 135 9.13 4.42 -13.43
CA LYS A 135 10.61 4.40 -13.37
C LYS A 135 11.19 5.19 -12.18
N PRO A 136 10.74 6.43 -11.87
CA PRO A 136 11.26 7.18 -10.73
C PRO A 136 11.05 6.48 -9.38
N TYR A 137 9.85 5.95 -9.15
CA TYR A 137 9.52 5.19 -7.96
C TYR A 137 10.27 3.85 -7.90
N ALA A 138 10.33 3.13 -9.02
CA ALA A 138 11.04 1.86 -9.11
C ALA A 138 12.54 2.00 -8.81
N ILE A 139 13.18 3.06 -9.33
CA ILE A 139 14.60 3.34 -9.07
C ILE A 139 14.84 3.60 -7.57
N SER A 140 13.98 4.36 -6.88
CA SER A 140 14.15 4.53 -5.44
C SER A 140 14.05 3.18 -4.72
N LYS A 141 13.04 2.36 -5.04
CA LYS A 141 12.85 1.04 -4.42
C LYS A 141 14.00 0.06 -4.69
N ILE A 142 14.59 0.11 -5.89
CA ILE A 142 15.82 -0.63 -6.22
C ILE A 142 16.99 -0.11 -5.36
N SER A 143 17.14 1.22 -5.25
CA SER A 143 18.22 1.84 -4.46
C SER A 143 18.13 1.44 -2.99
N GLY A 144 16.95 1.51 -2.37
CA GLY A 144 16.74 1.07 -0.99
C GLY A 144 17.02 -0.43 -0.79
N SER A 145 16.64 -1.27 -1.77
CA SER A 145 16.93 -2.71 -1.73
C SER A 145 18.42 -3.00 -1.79
N LEU A 146 19.13 -2.37 -2.73
CA LEU A 146 20.58 -2.49 -2.87
C LEU A 146 21.32 -1.89 -1.66
N MET A 147 20.78 -0.83 -1.06
CA MET A 147 21.34 -0.25 0.15
C MET A 147 21.26 -1.25 1.31
N CYS A 148 20.11 -1.89 1.54
CA CYS A 148 19.99 -2.93 2.57
C CYS A 148 20.99 -4.08 2.33
N GLU A 149 21.09 -4.60 1.10
CA GLU A 149 22.03 -5.66 0.74
C GLU A 149 23.50 -5.24 0.95
N SER A 150 23.86 -4.03 0.51
CA SER A 150 25.22 -3.50 0.67
C SER A 150 25.62 -3.33 2.14
N TYR A 151 24.68 -2.86 3.00
CA TYR A 151 24.95 -2.73 4.44
C TYR A 151 25.13 -4.09 5.11
N ASN A 152 24.35 -5.09 4.70
CA ASN A 152 24.55 -6.46 5.18
C ASN A 152 25.93 -7.01 4.82
N LEU A 153 26.36 -6.82 3.57
CA LEU A 153 27.63 -7.34 3.08
C LEU A 153 28.83 -6.62 3.69
N GLN A 154 28.75 -5.29 3.83
CA GLN A 154 29.87 -4.48 4.31
C GLN A 154 29.98 -4.45 5.84
N TYR A 155 28.84 -4.35 6.53
CA TYR A 155 28.79 -4.07 7.97
C TYR A 155 28.20 -5.21 8.79
N GLY A 156 27.73 -6.29 8.15
CA GLY A 156 27.14 -7.44 8.85
C GLY A 156 25.79 -7.11 9.49
N THR A 157 25.05 -6.15 8.94
CA THR A 157 23.70 -5.83 9.43
C THR A 157 22.69 -6.94 9.07
N ASN A 158 21.46 -6.85 9.57
CA ASN A 158 20.40 -7.77 9.26
C ASN A 158 19.21 -6.99 8.66
N PHE A 159 19.40 -6.41 7.49
CA PHE A 159 18.44 -5.58 6.78
C PHE A 159 17.80 -6.37 5.64
N ILE A 160 16.52 -6.64 5.75
CA ILE A 160 15.78 -7.50 4.81
C ILE A 160 14.85 -6.64 3.95
N THR A 161 14.87 -6.86 2.64
CA THR A 161 13.95 -6.24 1.70
C THR A 161 12.87 -7.23 1.30
N ILE A 162 11.63 -6.76 1.21
CA ILE A 162 10.50 -7.49 0.62
C ILE A 162 9.92 -6.71 -0.56
N THR A 163 9.47 -7.45 -1.58
CA THR A 163 8.83 -6.91 -2.79
C THR A 163 7.40 -7.46 -2.89
N PRO A 164 6.43 -6.82 -2.22
CA PRO A 164 5.04 -7.26 -2.31
C PRO A 164 4.45 -6.95 -3.68
N THR A 165 3.51 -7.81 -4.10
CA THR A 165 2.63 -7.61 -5.25
C THR A 165 1.61 -6.49 -5.01
N ASN A 166 0.56 -6.34 -5.85
CA ASN A 166 -0.43 -5.30 -5.63
C ASN A 166 -1.20 -5.57 -4.34
N LEU A 167 -1.20 -4.58 -3.46
CA LEU A 167 -1.83 -4.68 -2.16
C LEU A 167 -3.21 -4.03 -2.17
N TYR A 168 -4.11 -4.56 -1.37
CA TYR A 168 -5.43 -4.00 -1.11
C TYR A 168 -5.87 -4.35 0.32
N GLY A 169 -6.87 -3.66 0.85
CA GLY A 169 -7.40 -3.95 2.20
C GLY A 169 -7.88 -2.72 2.93
N ASN A 170 -8.01 -2.86 4.24
CA ASN A 170 -8.46 -1.79 5.14
C ASN A 170 -7.50 -0.58 5.08
N ASN A 171 -8.02 0.63 5.25
CA ASN A 171 -7.27 1.89 5.15
C ASN A 171 -6.65 2.17 3.76
N ASP A 172 -7.11 1.51 2.69
CA ASP A 172 -6.72 1.87 1.34
C ASP A 172 -7.31 3.23 0.93
N LYS A 173 -6.80 3.80 -0.17
CA LYS A 173 -7.32 5.05 -0.73
C LYS A 173 -8.50 4.76 -1.65
N PHE A 174 -9.70 5.19 -1.26
CA PHE A 174 -10.92 5.00 -2.04
C PHE A 174 -11.27 6.21 -2.93
N ASP A 175 -10.41 7.21 -3.02
CA ASP A 175 -10.59 8.37 -3.90
C ASP A 175 -10.70 7.94 -5.38
N LEU A 176 -11.76 8.40 -6.10
CA LEU A 176 -12.03 7.93 -7.47
C LEU A 176 -10.99 8.35 -8.50
N GLU A 177 -10.18 9.38 -8.21
CA GLU A 177 -9.11 9.85 -9.10
C GLU A 177 -7.76 9.19 -8.81
N LYS A 178 -7.49 8.88 -7.54
CA LYS A 178 -6.14 8.55 -7.05
C LYS A 178 -6.03 7.12 -6.52
N SER A 179 -7.13 6.39 -6.42
CA SER A 179 -7.16 5.03 -5.90
C SER A 179 -6.45 4.02 -6.80
N HIS A 180 -6.06 2.91 -6.19
CA HIS A 180 -5.70 1.70 -6.92
C HIS A 180 -6.95 0.99 -7.47
N VAL A 181 -6.74 -0.04 -8.29
CA VAL A 181 -7.81 -0.69 -9.04
C VAL A 181 -8.89 -1.31 -8.14
N VAL A 182 -8.53 -2.03 -7.08
CA VAL A 182 -9.50 -2.69 -6.20
C VAL A 182 -10.38 -1.68 -5.46
N PRO A 183 -9.84 -0.70 -4.68
CA PRO A 183 -10.65 0.29 -3.99
C PRO A 183 -11.44 1.19 -4.95
N GLY A 184 -10.87 1.53 -6.12
CA GLY A 184 -11.55 2.36 -7.11
C GLY A 184 -12.78 1.69 -7.71
N ILE A 185 -12.65 0.44 -8.13
CA ILE A 185 -13.77 -0.35 -8.67
C ILE A 185 -14.83 -0.59 -7.58
N LEU A 186 -14.40 -0.96 -6.38
CA LEU A 186 -15.29 -1.21 -5.23
C LEU A 186 -16.14 0.03 -4.93
N ARG A 187 -15.52 1.20 -4.79
CA ARG A 187 -16.24 2.45 -4.50
C ARG A 187 -17.17 2.85 -5.64
N LYS A 188 -16.73 2.77 -6.90
CA LYS A 188 -17.61 3.04 -8.06
C LYS A 188 -18.88 2.19 -8.01
N MET A 189 -18.76 0.90 -7.75
CA MET A 189 -19.89 -0.02 -7.69
C MET A 189 -20.77 0.24 -6.47
N HIS A 190 -20.18 0.59 -5.31
CA HIS A 190 -20.94 0.97 -4.12
C HIS A 190 -21.80 2.20 -4.38
N LEU A 191 -21.23 3.27 -4.96
CA LEU A 191 -21.95 4.50 -5.26
C LEU A 191 -23.05 4.27 -6.33
N ALA A 192 -22.74 3.48 -7.36
CA ALA A 192 -23.74 3.07 -8.37
C ALA A 192 -24.91 2.28 -7.74
N LYS A 193 -24.60 1.39 -6.81
CA LYS A 193 -25.63 0.64 -6.04
C LYS A 193 -26.51 1.59 -5.22
N LEU A 194 -25.92 2.55 -4.50
CA LEU A 194 -26.69 3.54 -3.72
C LEU A 194 -27.62 4.34 -4.63
N LEU A 195 -27.18 4.73 -5.82
CA LEU A 195 -28.01 5.38 -6.82
C LEU A 195 -29.17 4.48 -7.31
N ASN A 196 -28.86 3.23 -7.63
CA ASN A 196 -29.85 2.25 -8.11
C ASN A 196 -30.93 1.97 -7.07
N GLU A 197 -30.53 1.85 -5.79
CA GLU A 197 -31.40 1.62 -4.65
C GLU A 197 -32.08 2.90 -4.13
N LYS A 198 -31.83 4.07 -4.74
CA LYS A 198 -32.33 5.39 -4.36
C LYS A 198 -31.97 5.78 -2.90
N ARG A 199 -30.83 5.32 -2.42
CA ARG A 199 -30.29 5.60 -1.09
C ARG A 199 -29.50 6.91 -1.10
N TYR A 200 -30.15 7.99 -1.46
CA TYR A 200 -29.50 9.28 -1.74
C TYR A 200 -28.81 9.88 -0.52
N ASN A 201 -29.38 9.73 0.67
CA ASN A 201 -28.74 10.26 1.90
C ASN A 201 -27.38 9.60 2.16
N GLU A 202 -27.26 8.29 1.94
CA GLU A 202 -25.99 7.57 2.10
C GLU A 202 -25.01 7.92 0.98
N LEU A 203 -25.49 8.12 -0.24
CA LEU A 203 -24.68 8.57 -1.37
C LEU A 203 -24.05 9.95 -1.09
N LEU A 204 -24.88 10.90 -0.66
CA LEU A 204 -24.41 12.26 -0.34
C LEU A 204 -23.43 12.25 0.83
N ALA A 205 -23.70 11.44 1.83
CA ALA A 205 -22.81 11.25 2.96
C ALA A 205 -21.45 10.65 2.54
N ASP A 206 -21.42 9.61 1.68
CA ASP A 206 -20.18 9.01 1.19
C ASP A 206 -19.36 10.00 0.35
N LEU A 207 -20.01 10.77 -0.51
CA LEU A 207 -19.36 11.78 -1.35
C LEU A 207 -19.02 13.07 -0.60
N ASN A 208 -19.57 13.28 0.60
CA ASN A 208 -19.51 14.54 1.34
C ASN A 208 -20.02 15.74 0.51
N LEU A 209 -21.19 15.54 -0.15
CA LEU A 209 -21.88 16.55 -0.96
C LEU A 209 -23.25 16.88 -0.37
N GLU A 210 -23.81 18.03 -0.72
CA GLU A 210 -25.07 18.53 -0.14
C GLU A 210 -26.28 18.20 -1.01
N THR A 211 -26.12 18.11 -2.34
CA THR A 211 -27.22 17.92 -3.27
C THR A 211 -27.04 16.71 -4.19
N LEU A 212 -28.16 16.14 -4.63
CA LEU A 212 -28.14 15.02 -5.57
C LEU A 212 -27.57 15.43 -6.94
N ASP A 213 -27.84 16.66 -7.38
CA ASP A 213 -27.35 17.17 -8.66
C ASP A 213 -25.82 17.25 -8.67
N GLU A 214 -25.19 17.74 -7.59
CA GLU A 214 -23.72 17.73 -7.41
C GLU A 214 -23.17 16.31 -7.44
N ALA A 215 -23.83 15.37 -6.75
CA ALA A 215 -23.41 13.97 -6.71
C ALA A 215 -23.48 13.34 -8.12
N LEU A 216 -24.55 13.58 -8.87
CA LEU A 216 -24.71 13.08 -10.24
C LEU A 216 -23.66 13.68 -11.18
N GLU A 217 -23.40 15.00 -11.10
CA GLU A 217 -22.34 15.65 -11.87
C GLU A 217 -20.95 15.09 -11.55
N TYR A 218 -20.65 14.89 -10.26
CA TYR A 218 -19.39 14.30 -9.83
C TYR A 218 -19.21 12.87 -10.35
N LEU A 219 -20.22 12.01 -10.20
CA LEU A 219 -20.17 10.62 -10.65
C LEU A 219 -20.11 10.49 -12.16
N ALA A 220 -20.74 11.42 -12.91
CA ALA A 220 -20.66 11.43 -14.36
C ALA A 220 -19.22 11.59 -14.89
N LYS A 221 -18.33 12.31 -14.17
CA LYS A 221 -16.90 12.44 -14.50
C LYS A 221 -16.19 11.08 -14.50
N PHE A 222 -16.64 10.15 -13.66
CA PHE A 222 -16.09 8.80 -13.54
C PHE A 222 -16.91 7.75 -14.29
N ARG A 223 -17.91 8.18 -15.10
CA ARG A 223 -18.81 7.29 -15.83
C ARG A 223 -19.51 6.27 -14.91
N VAL A 224 -19.99 6.74 -13.77
CA VAL A 224 -20.78 5.99 -12.78
C VAL A 224 -22.21 6.51 -12.81
N ASN A 225 -23.18 5.60 -12.98
CA ASN A 225 -24.61 5.90 -12.88
C ASN A 225 -25.36 4.72 -12.23
N ALA A 226 -26.69 4.88 -12.06
CA ALA A 226 -27.52 3.85 -11.40
C ALA A 226 -27.51 2.48 -12.11
N ASN A 227 -27.26 2.45 -13.42
CA ASN A 227 -27.41 1.25 -14.25
C ASN A 227 -26.07 0.70 -14.74
N SER A 228 -24.99 1.48 -14.70
CA SER A 228 -23.69 1.06 -15.23
C SER A 228 -22.50 1.72 -14.54
N VAL A 229 -21.37 1.01 -14.57
CA VAL A 229 -20.07 1.48 -14.13
C VAL A 229 -19.05 1.23 -15.24
N GLU A 230 -18.34 2.28 -15.66
CA GLU A 230 -17.24 2.15 -16.62
C GLU A 230 -15.96 1.69 -15.95
N ILE A 231 -15.34 0.65 -16.53
CA ILE A 231 -14.02 0.11 -16.19
C ILE A 231 -13.04 0.47 -17.31
N TRP A 232 -11.88 1.00 -16.97
CA TRP A 232 -10.85 1.34 -17.95
C TRP A 232 -10.21 0.11 -18.57
N GLY A 233 -9.97 0.18 -19.88
CA GLY A 233 -9.40 -0.91 -20.66
C GLY A 233 -10.43 -1.94 -21.09
N ASP A 234 -9.96 -3.03 -21.69
CA ASP A 234 -10.78 -4.14 -22.18
C ASP A 234 -11.00 -5.25 -21.12
N GLY A 235 -10.36 -5.12 -19.98
CA GLY A 235 -10.43 -6.06 -18.87
C GLY A 235 -9.54 -7.30 -18.98
N THR A 236 -8.75 -7.43 -20.06
CA THR A 236 -7.87 -8.59 -20.30
C THR A 236 -6.59 -8.63 -19.45
N PRO A 237 -5.98 -7.49 -19.01
CA PRO A 237 -4.76 -7.55 -18.21
C PRO A 237 -4.95 -8.33 -16.92
N THR A 238 -3.91 -9.12 -16.57
CA THR A 238 -3.91 -9.89 -15.32
C THR A 238 -3.12 -9.19 -14.23
N ARG A 239 -3.58 -9.33 -12.99
CA ARG A 239 -2.91 -8.82 -11.78
C ARG A 239 -2.97 -9.85 -10.68
N GLU A 240 -1.98 -9.76 -9.84
CA GLU A 240 -1.87 -10.48 -8.59
C GLU A 240 -2.21 -9.53 -7.43
N PHE A 241 -3.01 -9.99 -6.46
CA PHE A 241 -3.47 -9.17 -5.34
C PHE A 241 -3.26 -9.87 -4.01
N LEU A 242 -2.65 -9.19 -3.05
CA LEU A 242 -2.44 -9.69 -1.70
C LEU A 242 -3.14 -8.78 -0.69
N HIS A 243 -3.90 -9.35 0.25
CA HIS A 243 -4.53 -8.57 1.31
C HIS A 243 -3.48 -8.01 2.28
N SER A 244 -3.66 -6.77 2.73
CA SER A 244 -2.70 -6.08 3.61
C SER A 244 -2.47 -6.80 4.94
N SER A 245 -3.45 -7.54 5.44
CA SER A 245 -3.30 -8.37 6.64
C SER A 245 -2.37 -9.57 6.41
N ASP A 246 -2.37 -10.18 5.23
CA ASP A 246 -1.41 -11.24 4.88
C ASP A 246 0.00 -10.67 4.73
N LEU A 247 0.13 -9.46 4.16
CA LEU A 247 1.43 -8.79 4.15
C LEU A 247 1.93 -8.52 5.58
N ALA A 248 1.07 -8.07 6.49
CA ALA A 248 1.44 -7.85 7.89
C ALA A 248 1.85 -9.16 8.59
N ASP A 249 1.18 -10.28 8.27
CA ASP A 249 1.55 -11.61 8.74
C ASP A 249 2.93 -12.05 8.18
N ALA A 250 3.20 -11.79 6.87
CA ALA A 250 4.51 -12.03 6.26
C ALA A 250 5.62 -11.21 6.93
N VAL A 251 5.36 -9.91 7.17
CA VAL A 251 6.31 -9.03 7.88
C VAL A 251 6.62 -9.57 9.27
N MET A 252 5.60 -9.96 10.05
CA MET A 252 5.78 -10.56 11.36
C MET A 252 6.61 -11.84 11.29
N PHE A 253 6.26 -12.75 10.38
CA PHE A 253 6.99 -13.99 10.17
C PHE A 253 8.47 -13.75 9.85
N ILE A 254 8.76 -12.82 8.91
CA ILE A 254 10.13 -12.50 8.51
C ILE A 254 10.89 -11.86 9.69
N MET A 255 10.28 -10.93 10.39
CA MET A 255 10.92 -10.27 11.53
C MET A 255 11.29 -11.27 12.65
N GLN A 256 10.51 -12.32 12.83
CA GLN A 256 10.74 -13.33 13.86
C GLN A 256 11.69 -14.46 13.44
N ASN A 257 11.65 -14.88 12.17
CA ASN A 257 12.21 -16.18 11.79
C ASN A 257 13.30 -16.11 10.71
N ILE A 258 13.41 -15.01 9.93
CA ILE A 258 14.30 -14.95 8.78
C ILE A 258 15.45 -13.98 9.05
N GLU A 259 16.67 -14.45 8.95
CA GLU A 259 17.89 -13.64 9.02
C GLU A 259 18.48 -13.45 7.61
N PHE A 260 19.27 -12.40 7.38
CA PHE A 260 19.92 -12.18 6.08
C PHE A 260 20.66 -13.42 5.58
N LYS A 261 21.36 -14.14 6.47
CA LYS A 261 22.07 -15.39 6.15
C LYS A 261 21.19 -16.49 5.56
N ASN A 262 19.87 -16.45 5.79
CA ASN A 262 18.91 -17.42 5.23
C ASN A 262 18.54 -17.10 3.77
N LEU A 263 18.92 -15.91 3.27
CA LEU A 263 18.50 -15.40 1.96
C LEU A 263 19.53 -15.63 0.84
N HIS A 264 20.72 -16.08 1.20
CA HIS A 264 21.78 -16.41 0.27
C HIS A 264 22.41 -17.77 0.62
N ASN A 265 22.50 -18.66 -0.35
CA ASN A 265 23.02 -20.03 -0.20
C ASN A 265 24.51 -20.09 -0.56
N ASN A 266 25.40 -19.48 0.25
CA ASN A 266 26.86 -19.49 0.02
C ASN A 266 27.26 -19.17 -1.43
N GLN A 267 26.50 -18.32 -2.12
CA GLN A 267 26.81 -17.86 -3.47
C GLN A 267 28.14 -17.11 -3.46
N LYS A 268 28.94 -17.27 -4.50
CA LYS A 268 30.20 -16.54 -4.63
C LYS A 268 29.97 -15.02 -4.72
N GLU A 269 28.90 -14.62 -5.39
CA GLU A 269 28.42 -13.24 -5.47
C GLU A 269 27.00 -13.20 -4.89
N ILE A 270 26.84 -12.55 -3.74
CA ILE A 270 25.56 -12.43 -3.06
C ILE A 270 24.80 -11.26 -3.70
N GLN A 271 23.65 -11.53 -4.28
CA GLN A 271 22.79 -10.55 -4.92
C GLN A 271 21.33 -10.99 -4.88
N ASN A 272 20.39 -10.05 -5.09
CA ASN A 272 18.95 -10.30 -5.14
C ASN A 272 18.44 -11.02 -3.90
N THR A 273 18.88 -10.56 -2.74
CA THR A 273 18.56 -11.16 -1.44
C THR A 273 17.17 -10.81 -0.93
N HIS A 274 16.42 -9.96 -1.65
CA HIS A 274 15.04 -9.62 -1.33
C HIS A 274 14.09 -10.82 -1.51
N LEU A 275 12.87 -10.68 -0.97
CA LEU A 275 11.82 -11.70 -1.00
C LEU A 275 10.59 -11.18 -1.71
N ASN A 276 10.14 -11.87 -2.74
CA ASN A 276 8.83 -11.65 -3.32
C ASN A 276 7.72 -12.09 -2.36
N ILE A 277 6.70 -11.25 -2.19
CA ILE A 277 5.56 -11.54 -1.32
C ILE A 277 4.27 -11.39 -2.12
N GLY A 278 3.59 -12.51 -2.34
CA GLY A 278 2.33 -12.56 -3.10
C GLY A 278 1.66 -13.93 -2.96
N PRO A 279 0.43 -14.07 -3.47
CA PRO A 279 -0.30 -15.34 -3.45
C PRO A 279 0.18 -16.31 -4.54
N ASN A 280 0.97 -15.86 -5.52
CA ASN A 280 1.36 -16.64 -6.72
C ASN A 280 0.16 -17.04 -7.59
N GLU A 281 -0.88 -16.21 -7.58
CA GLU A 281 -2.11 -16.36 -8.34
C GLU A 281 -2.48 -15.04 -9.00
N ASN A 282 -2.95 -15.06 -10.22
CA ASN A 282 -3.40 -13.86 -10.92
C ASN A 282 -4.87 -13.98 -11.36
N ILE A 283 -5.48 -12.82 -11.60
CA ILE A 283 -6.85 -12.68 -12.05
C ILE A 283 -6.91 -11.58 -13.10
N THR A 284 -7.77 -11.71 -14.11
CA THR A 284 -8.01 -10.62 -15.07
C THR A 284 -8.77 -9.48 -14.41
N ILE A 285 -8.58 -8.26 -14.92
CA ILE A 285 -9.34 -7.10 -14.44
C ILE A 285 -10.85 -7.29 -14.64
N LYS A 286 -11.25 -8.03 -15.68
CA LYS A 286 -12.65 -8.38 -15.92
C LYS A 286 -13.21 -9.28 -14.82
N GLU A 287 -12.52 -10.37 -14.49
CA GLU A 287 -12.93 -11.29 -13.43
C GLU A 287 -12.93 -10.59 -12.06
N LEU A 288 -11.92 -9.75 -11.78
CA LEU A 288 -11.86 -8.92 -10.57
C LEU A 288 -13.09 -8.01 -10.46
N ALA A 289 -13.43 -7.30 -11.54
CA ALA A 289 -14.58 -6.41 -11.55
C ALA A 289 -15.90 -7.18 -11.33
N MET A 290 -16.04 -8.37 -11.93
CA MET A 290 -17.20 -9.24 -11.69
C MET A 290 -17.26 -9.71 -10.23
N LEU A 291 -16.14 -10.10 -9.65
CA LEU A 291 -16.05 -10.51 -8.24
C LEU A 291 -16.44 -9.36 -7.30
N ILE A 292 -15.90 -8.16 -7.54
CA ILE A 292 -16.26 -6.97 -6.74
C ILE A 292 -17.75 -6.64 -6.89
N ARG A 293 -18.30 -6.71 -8.11
CA ARG A 293 -19.73 -6.50 -8.35
C ARG A 293 -20.60 -7.44 -7.51
N ASP A 294 -20.24 -8.70 -7.47
CA ASP A 294 -20.98 -9.72 -6.73
C ASP A 294 -20.89 -9.48 -5.21
N VAL A 295 -19.71 -9.15 -4.68
CA VAL A 295 -19.50 -8.81 -3.26
C VAL A 295 -20.26 -7.54 -2.86
N VAL A 296 -20.20 -6.49 -3.69
CA VAL A 296 -20.93 -5.24 -3.45
C VAL A 296 -22.44 -5.45 -3.60
N GLY A 297 -22.85 -6.40 -4.45
CA GLY A 297 -24.27 -6.65 -4.78
C GLY A 297 -24.83 -5.61 -5.75
N PHE A 298 -24.00 -5.00 -6.59
CA PHE A 298 -24.42 -4.10 -7.67
C PHE A 298 -25.09 -4.89 -8.80
N LYS A 299 -26.28 -4.45 -9.25
CA LYS A 299 -27.08 -5.16 -10.24
C LYS A 299 -26.96 -4.59 -11.66
N GLY A 300 -26.24 -3.48 -11.82
CA GLY A 300 -26.04 -2.84 -13.10
C GLY A 300 -24.95 -3.48 -13.96
N GLU A 301 -24.72 -2.88 -15.12
CA GLU A 301 -23.78 -3.33 -16.14
C GLU A 301 -22.35 -2.85 -15.86
N LEU A 302 -21.37 -3.65 -16.25
CA LEU A 302 -19.94 -3.27 -16.30
C LEU A 302 -19.57 -2.97 -17.74
N VAL A 303 -19.20 -1.72 -18.02
CA VAL A 303 -18.84 -1.25 -19.37
C VAL A 303 -17.33 -1.13 -19.46
N PHE A 304 -16.68 -2.01 -20.25
CA PHE A 304 -15.24 -1.97 -20.46
C PHE A 304 -14.89 -1.00 -21.60
N ASN A 305 -14.07 0.00 -21.31
CA ASN A 305 -13.70 1.04 -22.29
C ASN A 305 -12.29 0.81 -22.83
N ALA A 306 -12.18 0.06 -23.93
CA ALA A 306 -10.92 -0.26 -24.59
C ALA A 306 -10.16 0.95 -25.17
N ASN A 307 -10.79 2.14 -25.26
CA ASN A 307 -10.11 3.37 -25.67
C ASN A 307 -9.25 3.97 -24.55
N LEU A 308 -9.39 3.48 -23.31
CA LEU A 308 -8.59 3.87 -22.17
C LEU A 308 -7.47 2.86 -21.91
N PRO A 309 -6.35 3.29 -21.28
CA PRO A 309 -5.17 2.43 -21.12
C PRO A 309 -5.44 1.15 -20.31
N ASN A 310 -4.95 0.01 -20.80
CA ASN A 310 -4.94 -1.27 -20.11
C ASN A 310 -3.87 -1.37 -18.99
N GLY A 311 -2.83 -0.55 -19.07
CA GLY A 311 -1.62 -0.76 -18.25
C GLY A 311 -0.77 -1.95 -18.72
N ALA A 312 0.13 -2.48 -17.89
CA ALA A 312 0.93 -3.66 -18.24
C ALA A 312 0.03 -4.89 -18.41
N MET A 313 0.30 -5.75 -19.41
CA MET A 313 -0.60 -6.86 -19.75
C MET A 313 -0.63 -7.94 -18.65
N ASN A 314 0.50 -8.47 -18.26
CA ASN A 314 0.56 -9.57 -17.30
C ASN A 314 1.52 -9.27 -16.15
N LYS A 315 1.14 -9.68 -14.95
CA LYS A 315 2.01 -9.71 -13.77
C LYS A 315 1.73 -10.95 -12.97
N LEU A 316 2.78 -11.69 -12.68
CA LEU A 316 2.76 -12.83 -11.76
C LEU A 316 4.15 -12.92 -11.12
N THR A 317 4.19 -13.01 -9.81
CA THR A 317 5.42 -13.00 -9.03
C THR A 317 5.76 -14.44 -8.61
N ASP A 318 7.01 -14.84 -8.73
CA ASP A 318 7.49 -16.11 -8.17
C ASP A 318 7.74 -15.93 -6.67
N CYS A 319 6.91 -16.55 -5.85
CA CYS A 319 7.00 -16.52 -4.40
C CYS A 319 7.59 -17.81 -3.80
N SER A 320 8.24 -18.65 -4.62
CA SER A 320 8.82 -19.94 -4.19
C SER A 320 9.81 -19.77 -3.05
N LYS A 321 10.60 -18.69 -3.06
CA LYS A 321 11.62 -18.41 -2.04
C LYS A 321 10.98 -18.22 -0.66
N ILE A 322 9.99 -17.35 -0.50
CA ILE A 322 9.31 -17.16 0.78
C ILE A 322 8.49 -18.39 1.19
N HIS A 323 7.89 -19.09 0.23
CA HIS A 323 7.17 -20.34 0.50
C HIS A 323 8.10 -21.42 1.06
N SER A 324 9.32 -21.55 0.51
CA SER A 324 10.31 -22.51 1.00
C SER A 324 10.82 -22.17 2.41
N LEU A 325 10.76 -20.91 2.80
CA LEU A 325 11.07 -20.43 4.15
C LEU A 325 9.92 -20.64 5.14
N GLY A 326 8.75 -21.10 4.69
CA GLY A 326 7.65 -21.56 5.54
C GLY A 326 6.46 -20.60 5.65
N TRP A 327 6.42 -19.48 4.90
CA TRP A 327 5.27 -18.58 4.89
C TRP A 327 4.44 -18.71 3.62
N LYS A 328 3.12 -18.67 3.78
CA LYS A 328 2.12 -18.55 2.69
C LYS A 328 0.98 -17.63 3.13
N HIS A 329 0.36 -16.96 2.16
CA HIS A 329 -0.86 -16.17 2.40
C HIS A 329 -2.01 -17.08 2.87
N LYS A 330 -3.01 -16.49 3.54
CA LYS A 330 -4.15 -17.20 4.13
C LYS A 330 -5.49 -16.71 3.61
N ILE A 331 -5.57 -15.44 3.21
CA ILE A 331 -6.79 -14.76 2.79
C ILE A 331 -6.94 -14.88 1.28
N ASN A 332 -7.97 -15.57 0.79
CA ASN A 332 -8.25 -15.59 -0.63
C ASN A 332 -8.86 -14.26 -1.10
N LEU A 333 -8.79 -14.00 -2.41
CA LEU A 333 -9.17 -12.69 -2.97
C LEU A 333 -10.62 -12.31 -2.67
N LYS A 334 -11.56 -13.26 -2.73
CA LYS A 334 -12.98 -12.99 -2.45
C LYS A 334 -13.18 -12.58 -0.99
N GLU A 335 -12.66 -13.36 -0.07
CA GLU A 335 -12.71 -13.09 1.36
C GLU A 335 -12.09 -11.71 1.69
N GLY A 336 -10.92 -11.41 1.13
CA GLY A 336 -10.26 -10.12 1.33
C GLY A 336 -11.07 -8.94 0.81
N ILE A 337 -11.77 -9.09 -0.34
CA ILE A 337 -12.66 -8.05 -0.87
C ILE A 337 -13.91 -7.89 0.03
N GLU A 338 -14.46 -8.97 0.56
CA GLU A 338 -15.58 -8.94 1.52
C GLU A 338 -15.18 -8.20 2.81
N MET A 339 -14.00 -8.52 3.38
CA MET A 339 -13.44 -7.82 4.54
C MET A 339 -13.24 -6.33 4.27
N MET A 340 -12.62 -5.98 3.14
CA MET A 340 -12.38 -4.60 2.73
C MET A 340 -13.69 -3.83 2.51
N TYR A 341 -14.70 -4.46 1.90
CA TYR A 341 -16.00 -3.83 1.68
C TYR A 341 -16.76 -3.61 2.99
N GLN A 342 -16.69 -4.56 3.92
CA GLN A 342 -17.29 -4.38 5.25
C GLN A 342 -16.61 -3.22 5.99
N TRP A 343 -15.27 -3.19 6.00
CA TRP A 343 -14.51 -2.09 6.58
C TRP A 343 -14.88 -0.73 5.94
N TYR A 344 -15.00 -0.68 4.60
CA TYR A 344 -15.41 0.52 3.87
C TYR A 344 -16.77 1.02 4.35
N LYS A 345 -17.77 0.16 4.43
CA LYS A 345 -19.11 0.53 4.91
C LYS A 345 -19.12 1.07 6.35
N ASP A 346 -18.26 0.53 7.21
CA ASP A 346 -18.21 0.89 8.62
C ASP A 346 -17.47 2.21 8.86
N ASN A 347 -16.49 2.53 8.01
CA ASN A 347 -15.59 3.69 8.19
C ASN A 347 -15.86 4.83 7.20
N HIS A 348 -16.51 4.56 6.06
CA HIS A 348 -16.91 5.56 5.06
C HIS A 348 -18.41 5.90 5.11
N ARG A 349 -19.09 5.57 6.18
CA ARG A 349 -20.45 6.11 6.44
C ARG A 349 -20.35 7.61 6.68
N GLY A 350 -20.22 8.35 5.59
CA GLY A 350 -20.02 9.77 5.47
C GLY A 350 -19.16 10.24 6.62
N GLY A 351 -17.95 10.63 6.39
CA GLY A 351 -17.12 11.18 7.46
C GLY A 351 -17.95 12.15 8.28
N VAL A 352 -18.57 11.65 9.35
CA VAL A 352 -19.41 12.41 10.30
C VAL A 352 -18.54 13.25 11.24
N GLU A 353 -17.27 13.44 10.88
CA GLU A 353 -16.66 14.75 11.04
C GLU A 353 -16.76 15.49 9.70
N SER A 354 -17.98 15.65 9.20
CA SER A 354 -18.27 16.52 8.06
C SER A 354 -17.70 17.91 8.35
N LYS A 355 -17.40 18.66 7.30
CA LYS A 355 -17.12 20.11 7.43
C LYS A 355 -18.15 20.83 8.34
N PHE A 356 -19.34 20.28 8.46
CA PHE A 356 -20.41 20.75 9.36
C PHE A 356 -20.05 20.49 10.83
N THR A 357 -19.54 19.32 11.21
CA THR A 357 -19.10 19.02 12.59
C THR A 357 -17.81 19.77 12.95
N LEU A 358 -16.88 19.92 11.99
CA LEU A 358 -15.69 20.78 12.15
C LEU A 358 -16.09 22.25 12.24
N ARG A 359 -17.09 22.70 11.48
CA ARG A 359 -17.63 24.05 11.54
C ARG A 359 -18.40 24.31 12.84
N LEU A 360 -19.16 23.35 13.36
CA LEU A 360 -19.79 23.42 14.67
C LEU A 360 -18.75 23.40 15.81
N LYS A 361 -17.71 22.57 15.72
CA LYS A 361 -16.60 22.59 16.70
C LYS A 361 -15.83 23.92 16.65
N SER A 362 -15.58 24.49 15.47
CA SER A 362 -14.95 25.80 15.34
C SER A 362 -15.84 26.95 15.84
N ILE A 363 -17.14 26.91 15.56
CA ILE A 363 -18.11 27.89 16.05
C ILE A 363 -18.23 27.81 17.57
N ASN A 364 -18.32 26.60 18.15
CA ASN A 364 -18.36 26.40 19.59
C ASN A 364 -17.04 26.84 20.29
N ALA A 365 -15.88 26.58 19.65
CA ALA A 365 -14.58 27.03 20.16
C ALA A 365 -14.43 28.56 20.10
N THR A 366 -15.02 29.20 19.10
CA THR A 366 -15.05 30.69 19.00
C THR A 366 -16.00 31.29 20.03
N LEU A 367 -17.20 30.71 20.21
CA LEU A 367 -18.16 31.14 21.23
C LEU A 367 -17.64 30.94 22.66
N GLN A 368 -16.86 29.88 22.92
CA GLN A 368 -16.23 29.72 24.25
C GLN A 368 -15.06 30.67 24.49
N ARG A 369 -14.44 31.25 23.46
CA ARG A 369 -13.40 32.28 23.59
C ARG A 369 -14.00 33.72 23.74
N GLU A 370 -15.22 33.91 23.29
CA GLU A 370 -15.92 35.21 23.46
C GLU A 370 -16.67 35.32 24.79
N VAL A 371 -16.80 34.22 25.54
CA VAL A 371 -17.50 34.14 26.83
C VAL A 371 -16.50 33.99 28.02
N ALA A 372 -15.19 33.85 27.73
CA ALA A 372 -14.11 33.80 28.71
C ALA A 372 -13.25 35.07 28.64
#